data_40ec8fc89ab074c0515c6dc866739b34
#
_entry.id   40ec8fc89ab074c0515c6dc866739b34
#
_cell.length_a   1.000
_cell.length_b   1.000
_cell.length_c   1.000
_cell.angle_alpha   90.00
_cell.angle_beta   90.00
_cell.angle_gamma   90.00
#
_symmetry.space_group_name_H-M   'P 1'
#
loop_
_entity.id
_entity.type
_entity.pdbx_description
1 polymer ?
#
loop_
_entity_poly.entity_id
_entity_poly.type
_entity_poly.pdbx_seq_one_letter_code
_entity_poly.pdbx_strand_id
1 'polypeptide(L)'
;DLATSQLEAYKQEVLDTKRRLEGITDYSAIFGSAESYMKDFWEDMKKELTDADIRSMATKYGFDTKEYDRIKRQYESKFEEITKYEAMSKDLEKSAEKIKATQKAFSKADTPQKREELQNNILLETAAMQLKIAQNEAEINRMARERKLREEAALIKYTEDNFSFN
;
A
#
# COMPACT_ATOMS: atom_id res chain seq x y z
N ASP A 1 -33.13 -18.75 -7.61
CA ASP A 1 -32.26 -19.85 -7.24
C ASP A 1 -31.27 -19.42 -6.17
N LEU A 2 -31.17 -20.18 -5.10
CA LEU A 2 -30.29 -19.91 -3.97
C LEU A 2 -28.82 -19.83 -4.39
N ALA A 3 -28.38 -20.70 -5.28
CA ALA A 3 -26.99 -20.70 -5.79
C ALA A 3 -26.69 -19.41 -6.58
N THR A 4 -27.62 -18.92 -7.37
CA THR A 4 -27.49 -17.65 -8.11
C THR A 4 -27.43 -16.45 -7.15
N SER A 5 -28.26 -16.42 -6.12
CA SER A 5 -28.27 -15.38 -5.10
C SER A 5 -26.94 -15.35 -4.31
N GLN A 6 -26.40 -16.50 -3.96
CA GLN A 6 -25.10 -16.62 -3.30
C GLN A 6 -23.98 -16.13 -4.20
N LEU A 7 -24.00 -16.50 -5.49
CA LEU A 7 -23.00 -16.04 -6.45
C LEU A 7 -23.01 -14.51 -6.60
N GLU A 8 -24.17 -13.90 -6.68
CA GLU A 8 -24.30 -12.44 -6.75
C GLU A 8 -23.76 -11.77 -5.46
N ALA A 9 -24.05 -12.34 -4.30
CA ALA A 9 -23.52 -11.84 -3.04
C ALA A 9 -21.98 -11.90 -3.01
N TYR A 10 -21.36 -12.98 -3.48
CA TYR A 10 -19.91 -13.11 -3.56
C TYR A 10 -19.29 -12.14 -4.56
N LYS A 11 -19.94 -11.94 -5.71
CA LYS A 11 -19.49 -10.95 -6.70
C LYS A 11 -19.48 -9.54 -6.11
N GLN A 12 -20.51 -9.19 -5.36
CA GLN A 12 -20.60 -7.89 -4.69
C GLN A 12 -19.49 -7.73 -3.65
N GLU A 13 -19.22 -8.77 -2.86
CA GLU A 13 -18.12 -8.77 -1.88
C GLU A 13 -16.76 -8.57 -2.55
N VAL A 14 -16.50 -9.20 -3.69
CA VAL A 14 -15.26 -9.00 -4.45
C VAL A 14 -15.14 -7.56 -4.96
N LEU A 15 -16.21 -6.97 -5.45
CA LEU A 15 -16.24 -5.58 -5.89
C LEU A 15 -15.98 -4.61 -4.74
N ASP A 16 -16.62 -4.83 -3.59
CA ASP A 16 -16.44 -4.01 -2.40
C ASP A 16 -14.99 -4.10 -1.88
N THR A 17 -14.42 -5.31 -1.91
CA THR A 17 -13.03 -5.54 -1.54
C THR A 17 -12.07 -4.83 -2.48
N LYS A 18 -12.33 -4.87 -3.79
CA LYS A 18 -11.53 -4.14 -4.78
C LYS A 18 -11.53 -2.65 -4.51
N ARG A 19 -12.69 -2.06 -4.20
CA ARG A 19 -12.80 -0.64 -3.83
C ARG A 19 -12.02 -0.31 -2.57
N ARG A 20 -12.06 -1.17 -1.57
CA ARG A 20 -11.27 -1.01 -0.34
C ARG A 20 -9.77 -1.04 -0.62
N LEU A 21 -9.33 -1.94 -1.52
CA LEU A 21 -7.94 -2.02 -1.96
C LEU A 21 -7.47 -0.72 -2.63
N GLU A 22 -8.28 -0.17 -3.50
CA GLU A 22 -8.00 1.09 -4.18
C GLU A 22 -7.86 2.23 -3.16
N GLY A 23 -8.68 2.26 -2.12
CA GLY A 23 -8.56 3.21 -1.03
C GLY A 23 -7.29 3.03 -0.18
N ILE A 24 -6.87 1.78 0.06
CA ILE A 24 -5.64 1.47 0.79
C ILE A 24 -4.40 1.93 0.01
N THR A 25 -4.46 1.88 -1.32
CA THR A 25 -3.35 2.30 -2.20
C THR A 25 -3.40 3.77 -2.59
N ASP A 26 -4.22 4.56 -1.93
CA ASP A 26 -4.25 6.01 -2.15
C ASP A 26 -3.04 6.68 -1.50
N TYR A 27 -2.02 6.87 -2.29
CA TYR A 27 -0.77 7.51 -1.86
C TYR A 27 -0.95 9.00 -1.52
N SER A 28 -2.01 9.63 -2.02
CA SER A 28 -2.27 11.05 -1.73
C SER A 28 -2.45 11.29 -0.24
N ALA A 29 -2.94 10.31 0.50
CA ALA A 29 -3.05 10.35 1.96
C ALA A 29 -1.68 10.43 2.66
N ILE A 30 -0.60 9.97 2.00
CA ILE A 30 0.76 9.95 2.54
C ILE A 30 1.57 11.16 2.08
N PHE A 31 1.46 11.56 0.80
CA PHE A 31 2.32 12.55 0.17
C PHE A 31 1.60 13.80 -0.36
N GLY A 32 0.28 13.82 -0.38
CA GLY A 32 -0.49 14.87 -1.04
C GLY A 32 -0.51 14.69 -2.56
N SER A 33 -0.59 15.79 -3.32
CA SER A 33 -0.81 15.76 -4.77
C SER A 33 0.45 15.54 -5.63
N ALA A 34 1.63 15.44 -5.03
CA ALA A 34 2.92 15.35 -5.73
C ALA A 34 3.50 13.93 -5.80
N GLU A 35 2.66 12.92 -5.71
CA GLU A 35 3.01 11.51 -5.60
C GLU A 35 3.95 10.98 -6.68
N SER A 36 3.60 11.22 -7.93
CA SER A 36 4.35 10.73 -9.09
C SER A 36 5.78 11.27 -9.11
N TYR A 37 5.92 12.56 -8.88
CA TYR A 37 7.20 13.26 -8.80
C TYR A 37 8.07 12.70 -7.66
N MET A 38 7.48 12.50 -6.50
CA MET A 38 8.19 11.99 -5.34
C MET A 38 8.60 10.53 -5.51
N LYS A 39 7.77 9.74 -6.18
CA LYS A 39 8.08 8.34 -6.51
C LYS A 39 9.29 8.25 -7.45
N ASP A 40 9.33 9.07 -8.49
CA ASP A 40 10.46 9.14 -9.42
C ASP A 40 11.75 9.56 -8.71
N PHE A 41 11.67 10.56 -7.85
CA PHE A 41 12.77 11.02 -7.02
C PHE A 41 13.32 9.90 -6.14
N TRP A 42 12.46 9.14 -5.49
CA TRP A 42 12.87 8.01 -4.66
C TRP A 42 13.50 6.88 -5.47
N GLU A 43 12.95 6.54 -6.61
CA GLU A 43 13.53 5.52 -7.49
C GLU A 43 14.95 5.90 -7.91
N ASP A 44 15.20 7.17 -8.19
CA ASP A 44 16.54 7.67 -8.46
C ASP A 44 17.45 7.61 -7.23
N MET A 45 16.93 7.95 -6.04
CA MET A 45 17.70 7.94 -4.78
C MET A 45 18.09 6.56 -4.28
N LYS A 46 17.36 5.51 -4.63
CA LYS A 46 17.66 4.13 -4.21
C LYS A 46 18.94 3.58 -4.85
N LYS A 47 19.35 4.13 -5.95
CA LYS A 47 20.54 3.67 -6.68
C LYS A 47 21.80 4.14 -5.98
N GLU A 48 22.90 3.39 -6.11
CA GLU A 48 24.22 3.90 -5.75
C GLU A 48 24.59 4.99 -6.75
N LEU A 49 24.76 6.20 -6.23
CA LEU A 49 24.97 7.38 -7.04
C LEU A 49 26.41 7.89 -6.86
N THR A 50 27.03 8.26 -7.99
CA THR A 50 28.28 9.01 -7.97
C THR A 50 28.00 10.48 -7.66
N ASP A 51 29.07 11.24 -7.32
CA ASP A 51 28.93 12.70 -7.09
C ASP A 51 28.36 13.43 -8.33
N ALA A 52 28.70 12.95 -9.52
CA ALA A 52 28.16 13.49 -10.77
C ALA A 52 26.65 13.23 -10.90
N ASP A 53 26.19 12.04 -10.50
CA ASP A 53 24.78 11.67 -10.51
C ASP A 53 24.00 12.54 -9.52
N ILE A 54 24.54 12.77 -8.32
CA ILE A 54 23.94 13.62 -7.28
C ILE A 54 23.80 15.06 -7.78
N ARG A 55 24.82 15.60 -8.46
CA ARG A 55 24.73 16.92 -9.08
C ARG A 55 23.65 17.00 -10.16
N SER A 56 23.56 15.96 -10.98
CA SER A 56 22.52 15.85 -12.01
C SER A 56 21.12 15.82 -11.39
N MET A 57 20.92 15.03 -10.32
CA MET A 57 19.67 14.99 -9.58
C MET A 57 19.35 16.32 -8.91
N ALA A 58 20.34 16.98 -8.33
CA ALA A 58 20.17 18.30 -7.72
C ALA A 58 19.63 19.33 -8.73
N THR A 59 20.15 19.31 -9.95
CA THR A 59 19.67 20.16 -11.05
C THR A 59 18.24 19.77 -11.44
N LYS A 60 17.96 18.49 -11.60
CA LYS A 60 16.65 17.96 -12.01
C LYS A 60 15.56 18.28 -11.00
N TYR A 61 15.84 18.12 -9.72
CA TYR A 61 14.84 18.23 -8.64
C TYR A 61 14.96 19.53 -7.82
N GLY A 62 15.94 20.37 -8.10
CA GLY A 62 16.04 21.70 -7.49
C GLY A 62 16.51 21.74 -6.05
N PHE A 63 17.42 20.84 -5.64
CA PHE A 63 18.01 20.90 -4.30
C PHE A 63 19.53 21.16 -4.34
N ASP A 64 20.10 21.59 -3.21
CA ASP A 64 21.55 21.72 -3.04
C ASP A 64 22.15 20.34 -2.80
N THR A 65 23.28 20.01 -3.47
CA THR A 65 24.00 18.74 -3.29
C THR A 65 24.39 18.46 -1.85
N LYS A 66 24.64 19.50 -1.05
CA LYS A 66 24.97 19.38 0.38
C LYS A 66 23.78 18.87 1.21
N GLU A 67 22.57 19.03 0.71
CA GLU A 67 21.34 18.58 1.38
C GLU A 67 20.93 17.17 0.99
N TYR A 68 21.61 16.53 0.04
CA TYR A 68 21.23 15.23 -0.50
C TYR A 68 21.01 14.17 0.59
N ASP A 69 21.98 13.99 1.50
CA ASP A 69 21.88 12.98 2.56
C ASP A 69 20.73 13.25 3.52
N ARG A 70 20.48 14.52 3.82
CA ARG A 70 19.35 14.94 4.66
C ARG A 70 18.02 14.63 3.99
N ILE A 71 17.88 14.99 2.73
CA ILE A 71 16.68 14.75 1.94
C ILE A 71 16.44 13.25 1.79
N LYS A 72 17.47 12.48 1.50
CA LYS A 72 17.39 11.03 1.39
C LYS A 72 16.85 10.40 2.68
N ARG A 73 17.38 10.77 3.82
CA ARG A 73 16.92 10.27 5.13
C ARG A 73 15.48 10.69 5.44
N GLN A 74 15.12 11.92 5.09
CA GLN A 74 13.78 12.45 5.32
C GLN A 74 12.71 11.65 4.56
N TYR A 75 13.00 11.25 3.32
CA TYR A 75 12.04 10.56 2.47
C TYR A 75 12.13 9.03 2.56
N GLU A 76 13.23 8.47 3.03
CA GLU A 76 13.44 7.02 3.11
C GLU A 76 12.30 6.30 3.82
N SER A 77 11.89 6.78 4.99
CA SER A 77 10.77 6.21 5.75
C SER A 77 9.45 6.27 4.98
N LYS A 78 9.19 7.38 4.30
CA LYS A 78 7.96 7.57 3.53
C LYS A 78 7.88 6.59 2.35
N PHE A 79 9.00 6.41 1.65
CA PHE A 79 9.04 5.51 0.51
C PHE A 79 9.07 4.03 0.91
N GLU A 80 9.61 3.70 2.08
CA GLU A 80 9.46 2.38 2.66
C GLU A 80 7.99 2.04 2.93
N GLU A 81 7.23 3.01 3.42
CA GLU A 81 5.78 2.87 3.59
C GLU A 81 5.10 2.59 2.24
N ILE A 82 5.45 3.33 1.19
CA ILE A 82 4.90 3.10 -0.17
C ILE A 82 5.18 1.67 -0.63
N THR A 83 6.41 1.20 -0.45
CA THR A 83 6.79 -0.16 -0.85
C THR A 83 5.95 -1.21 -0.14
N LYS A 84 5.68 -1.02 1.15
CA LYS A 84 4.80 -1.90 1.92
C LYS A 84 3.37 -1.86 1.42
N TYR A 85 2.83 -0.66 1.13
CA TYR A 85 1.48 -0.51 0.57
C TYR A 85 1.36 -1.20 -0.80
N GLU A 86 2.35 -1.04 -1.66
CA GLU A 86 2.36 -1.70 -2.96
C GLU A 86 2.36 -3.23 -2.83
N ALA A 87 3.15 -3.77 -1.91
CA ALA A 87 3.19 -5.20 -1.64
C ALA A 87 1.86 -5.73 -1.11
N MET A 88 1.24 -5.01 -0.17
CA MET A 88 -0.09 -5.34 0.36
C MET A 88 -1.14 -5.34 -0.75
N SER A 89 -1.14 -4.31 -1.59
CA SER A 89 -2.07 -4.17 -2.71
C SER A 89 -1.96 -5.34 -3.68
N LYS A 90 -0.74 -5.70 -4.08
CA LYS A 90 -0.51 -6.84 -4.98
C LYS A 90 -0.99 -8.15 -4.38
N ASP A 91 -0.74 -8.38 -3.10
CA ASP A 91 -1.16 -9.61 -2.42
C ASP A 91 -2.68 -9.72 -2.36
N LEU A 92 -3.36 -8.61 -2.02
CA LEU A 92 -4.82 -8.58 -1.98
C LEU A 92 -5.43 -8.71 -3.37
N GLU A 93 -4.83 -8.12 -4.39
CA GLU A 93 -5.26 -8.25 -5.77
C GLU A 93 -5.19 -9.71 -6.24
N LYS A 94 -4.11 -10.42 -5.91
CA LYS A 94 -3.99 -11.86 -6.20
C LYS A 94 -5.08 -12.66 -5.51
N SER A 95 -5.40 -12.35 -4.25
CA SER A 95 -6.47 -13.00 -3.52
C SER A 95 -7.84 -12.76 -4.17
N ALA A 96 -8.11 -11.53 -4.60
CA ALA A 96 -9.34 -11.18 -5.29
C ALA A 96 -9.47 -11.91 -6.64
N GLU A 97 -8.39 -12.00 -7.40
CA GLU A 97 -8.36 -12.75 -8.67
C GLU A 97 -8.61 -14.24 -8.46
N LYS A 98 -8.04 -14.83 -7.40
CA LYS A 98 -8.28 -16.23 -7.05
C LYS A 98 -9.75 -16.50 -6.73
N ILE A 99 -10.38 -15.63 -5.94
CA ILE A 99 -11.81 -15.73 -5.63
C ILE A 99 -12.63 -15.60 -6.90
N LYS A 100 -12.30 -14.67 -7.77
CA LYS A 100 -12.98 -14.48 -9.05
C LYS A 100 -12.88 -15.72 -9.94
N ALA A 101 -11.71 -16.35 -10.00
CA ALA A 101 -11.52 -17.60 -10.75
C ALA A 101 -12.38 -18.75 -10.20
N THR A 102 -12.45 -18.87 -8.87
CA THR A 102 -13.28 -19.88 -8.21
C THR A 102 -14.77 -19.61 -8.45
N GLN A 103 -15.21 -18.35 -8.43
CA GLN A 103 -16.58 -17.96 -8.78
C GLN A 103 -16.92 -18.34 -10.22
N LYS A 104 -15.99 -18.14 -11.13
CA LYS A 104 -16.16 -18.50 -12.54
C LYS A 104 -16.29 -20.02 -12.70
N ALA A 105 -15.47 -20.80 -11.98
CA ALA A 105 -15.57 -22.26 -11.96
C ALA A 105 -16.93 -22.72 -11.37
N PHE A 106 -17.39 -22.07 -10.30
CA PHE A 106 -18.70 -22.35 -9.69
C PHE A 106 -19.83 -22.14 -10.69
N SER A 107 -19.81 -21.06 -11.45
CA SER A 107 -20.85 -20.76 -12.46
C SER A 107 -20.91 -21.79 -13.58
N LYS A 108 -19.83 -22.52 -13.82
CA LYS A 108 -19.73 -23.56 -14.86
C LYS A 108 -19.93 -25.00 -14.31
N ALA A 109 -19.96 -25.16 -13.00
CA ALA A 109 -20.11 -26.46 -12.38
C ALA A 109 -21.51 -27.04 -12.64
N ASP A 110 -21.56 -28.25 -13.13
CA ASP A 110 -22.79 -28.94 -13.57
C ASP A 110 -23.32 -29.97 -12.60
N THR A 111 -22.57 -30.28 -11.53
CA THR A 111 -23.00 -31.22 -10.50
C THR A 111 -23.20 -30.54 -9.16
N PRO A 112 -24.19 -30.94 -8.34
CA PRO A 112 -24.39 -30.39 -7.00
C PRO A 112 -23.15 -30.55 -6.10
N GLN A 113 -22.47 -31.68 -6.20
CA GLN A 113 -21.27 -31.96 -5.41
C GLN A 113 -20.13 -31.02 -5.74
N LYS A 114 -19.90 -30.76 -7.02
CA LYS A 114 -18.87 -29.83 -7.49
C LYS A 114 -19.18 -28.40 -7.07
N ARG A 115 -20.45 -28.00 -7.16
CA ARG A 115 -20.90 -26.68 -6.71
C ARG A 115 -20.67 -26.47 -5.21
N GLU A 116 -20.99 -27.46 -4.39
CA GLU A 116 -20.79 -27.41 -2.95
C GLU A 116 -19.30 -27.25 -2.60
N GLU A 117 -18.43 -28.04 -3.24
CA GLU A 117 -16.98 -27.95 -3.08
C GLU A 117 -16.46 -26.55 -3.40
N LEU A 118 -16.84 -26.00 -4.56
CA LEU A 118 -16.42 -24.67 -5.00
C LEU A 118 -16.99 -23.57 -4.12
N GLN A 119 -18.22 -23.71 -3.65
CA GLN A 119 -18.83 -22.76 -2.71
C GLN A 119 -18.05 -22.72 -1.40
N ASN A 120 -17.65 -23.87 -0.86
CA ASN A 120 -16.82 -23.94 0.34
C ASN A 120 -15.46 -23.29 0.11
N ASN A 121 -14.86 -23.49 -1.05
CA ASN A 121 -13.60 -22.83 -1.42
C ASN A 121 -13.75 -21.32 -1.48
N ILE A 122 -14.83 -20.81 -2.05
CA ILE A 122 -15.11 -19.36 -2.09
C ILE A 122 -15.24 -18.79 -0.68
N LEU A 123 -15.94 -19.49 0.22
CA LEU A 123 -16.10 -19.07 1.61
C LEU A 123 -14.75 -18.99 2.33
N LEU A 124 -13.89 -20.01 2.17
CA LEU A 124 -12.57 -20.04 2.78
C LEU A 124 -11.64 -18.96 2.21
N GLU A 125 -11.65 -18.79 0.90
CA GLU A 125 -10.83 -17.77 0.24
C GLU A 125 -11.27 -16.35 0.64
N THR A 126 -12.58 -16.12 0.73
CA THR A 126 -13.14 -14.84 1.17
C THR A 126 -12.77 -14.54 2.62
N ALA A 127 -12.89 -15.53 3.51
CA ALA A 127 -12.51 -15.39 4.91
C ALA A 127 -11.01 -15.10 5.06
N ALA A 128 -10.16 -15.80 4.30
CA ALA A 128 -8.72 -15.55 4.30
C ALA A 128 -8.38 -14.13 3.81
N MET A 129 -9.07 -13.65 2.79
CA MET A 129 -8.86 -12.29 2.28
C MET A 129 -9.33 -11.23 3.27
N GLN A 130 -10.46 -11.43 3.94
CA GLN A 130 -10.94 -10.53 4.99
C GLN A 130 -9.94 -10.44 6.15
N LEU A 131 -9.32 -11.54 6.53
CA LEU A 131 -8.27 -11.57 7.54
C LEU A 131 -7.04 -10.76 7.08
N LYS A 132 -6.61 -10.93 5.85
CA LYS A 132 -5.51 -10.14 5.27
C LYS A 132 -5.82 -8.64 5.30
N ILE A 133 -7.03 -8.24 4.92
CA ILE A 133 -7.47 -6.85 4.95
C ILE A 133 -7.38 -6.30 6.38
N ALA A 134 -7.87 -7.04 7.38
CA ALA A 134 -7.80 -6.62 8.78
C ALA A 134 -6.35 -6.47 9.25
N GLN A 135 -5.48 -7.41 8.89
CA GLN A 135 -4.05 -7.36 9.21
C GLN A 135 -3.37 -6.17 8.54
N ASN A 136 -3.70 -5.88 7.29
CA ASN A 136 -3.15 -4.74 6.55
C ASN A 136 -3.63 -3.41 7.14
N GLU A 137 -4.90 -3.30 7.51
CA GLU A 137 -5.43 -2.11 8.19
C GLU A 137 -4.71 -1.86 9.53
N ALA A 138 -4.45 -2.90 10.30
CA ALA A 138 -3.69 -2.80 11.55
C ALA A 138 -2.25 -2.34 11.30
N GLU A 139 -1.59 -2.85 10.27
CA GLU A 139 -0.24 -2.45 9.87
C GLU A 139 -0.19 -1.01 9.38
N ILE A 140 -1.17 -0.58 8.59
CA ILE A 140 -1.30 0.80 8.11
C ILE A 140 -1.46 1.76 9.31
N ASN A 141 -2.30 1.40 10.27
CA ASN A 141 -2.50 2.20 11.47
C ASN A 141 -1.21 2.27 12.31
N ARG A 142 -0.47 1.18 12.41
CA ARG A 142 0.83 1.15 13.10
C ARG A 142 1.85 2.07 12.40
N MET A 143 1.94 2.01 11.08
CA MET A 143 2.83 2.87 10.30
C MET A 143 2.45 4.35 10.44
N ALA A 144 1.16 4.66 10.45
CA ALA A 144 0.66 6.02 10.65
C ALA A 144 1.04 6.56 12.03
N ARG A 145 0.94 5.73 13.07
CA ARG A 145 1.36 6.12 14.43
C ARG A 145 2.87 6.36 14.51
N GLU A 146 3.67 5.49 13.91
CA GLU A 146 5.13 5.65 13.87
C GLU A 146 5.54 6.93 13.13
N ARG A 147 4.89 7.22 12.00
CA ARG A 147 5.12 8.46 11.25
C ARG A 147 4.82 9.68 12.11
N LYS A 148 3.70 9.68 12.81
CA LYS A 148 3.30 10.78 13.70
C LYS A 148 4.33 10.98 14.82
N LEU A 149 4.82 9.90 15.43
CA LEU A 149 5.85 9.97 16.46
C LEU A 149 7.18 10.52 15.92
N ARG A 150 7.57 10.16 14.70
CA ARG A 150 8.76 10.73 14.05
C ARG A 150 8.62 12.22 13.79
N GLU A 151 7.45 12.66 13.34
CA GLU A 151 7.15 14.07 13.10
C GLU A 151 7.19 14.87 14.40
N GLU A 152 6.62 14.35 15.49
CA GLU A 152 6.67 14.96 16.82
C GLU A 152 8.10 15.05 17.34
N ALA A 153 8.89 13.99 17.20
CA ALA A 153 10.29 13.96 17.61
C ALA A 153 11.12 14.98 16.82
N ALA A 154 10.89 15.09 15.51
CA ALA A 154 11.56 16.08 14.67
C ALA A 154 11.20 17.51 15.08
N LEU A 155 9.95 17.77 15.43
CA LEU A 155 9.49 19.08 15.90
C LEU A 155 10.13 19.45 17.24
N ILE A 156 10.22 18.51 18.18
CA ILE A 156 10.87 18.72 19.47
C ILE A 156 12.35 19.07 19.27
N LYS A 157 13.05 18.32 18.44
CA LYS A 157 14.46 18.56 18.11
C LYS A 157 14.64 19.94 17.47
N TYR A 158 13.81 20.30 16.53
CA TYR A 158 13.83 21.62 15.90
C TYR A 158 13.66 22.75 16.92
N THR A 159 12.70 22.57 17.85
CA THR A 159 12.45 23.55 18.92
C THR A 159 13.65 23.67 19.86
N GLU A 160 14.24 22.58 20.28
CA GLU A 160 15.45 22.57 21.12
C GLU A 160 16.62 23.27 20.43
N ASP A 161 16.87 22.98 19.13
CA ASP A 161 17.99 23.55 18.38
C ASP A 161 17.83 25.05 18.12
N ASN A 162 16.60 25.54 17.94
CA ASN A 162 16.33 26.91 17.59
C ASN A 162 15.97 27.83 18.78
N PHE A 163 15.56 27.26 19.91
CA PHE A 163 15.13 28.00 21.10
C PHE A 163 15.94 27.66 22.35
N SER A 164 17.11 27.05 22.19
CA SER A 164 18.04 26.79 23.29
C SER A 164 18.82 28.07 23.63
N PHE A 165 18.71 28.52 24.87
CA PHE A 165 19.41 29.71 25.39
C PHE A 165 20.66 29.27 26.19
N ASN A 166 21.70 28.92 25.49
CA ASN A 166 23.00 28.65 26.13
C ASN A 166 24.06 29.59 25.60
#